data_7d9f5c4a08082495c833dad2b92422eb
#
_entry.id   7d9f5c4a08082495c833dad2b92422eb
#
_cell.length_a   1.000
_cell.length_b   1.000
_cell.length_c   1.000
_cell.angle_alpha   90.00
_cell.angle_beta   90.00
_cell.angle_gamma   90.00
#
_symmetry.space_group_name_H-M   'P 1'
#
loop_
_entity.id
_entity.type
_entity.pdbx_description
1 polymer ?
#
loop_
_entity_poly.entity_id
_entity_poly.type
_entity_poly.pdbx_seq_one_letter_code
_entity_poly.pdbx_strand_id
1 'polypeptide(L)'
;MFKTILIAVFATPLVAVLFYVAATVLVLPLTGESIFRFTDRLLVEEILALVPMRPGQRFYDLGCGDGRMLIAARRKYGVTARGYEVNPCAYLYAWLNIRWHGGGAEVRFRNFMQADLSDADVIYCYQASGAIQQLRDKFNRELKPGTIVISNTYTIERWLTPSVVTLTHGIITRNIYLYQVPPSNASSSSTPGDTAFETSVPREVRGHS
;
A
#
# COMPACT_ATOMS: atom_id res chain seq x y z
N MET A 1 46.28 3.94 11.75
CA MET A 1 45.23 2.96 11.89
C MET A 1 44.03 3.47 12.71
N PHE A 2 44.17 3.95 13.94
CA PHE A 2 43.09 4.43 14.79
C PHE A 2 42.35 5.65 14.20
N LYS A 3 43.05 6.66 13.67
CA LYS A 3 42.45 7.84 13.02
C LYS A 3 41.62 7.47 11.77
N THR A 4 42.07 6.48 10.99
CA THR A 4 41.35 6.02 9.80
C THR A 4 40.07 5.30 10.16
N ILE A 5 40.07 4.50 11.22
CA ILE A 5 38.85 3.82 11.73
C ILE A 5 37.89 4.84 12.27
N LEU A 6 38.34 5.84 13.02
CA LEU A 6 37.49 6.90 13.58
C LEU A 6 36.80 7.71 12.47
N ILE A 7 37.55 8.10 11.43
CA ILE A 7 36.99 8.80 10.25
C ILE A 7 35.96 7.93 9.56
N ALA A 8 36.20 6.64 9.36
CA ALA A 8 35.26 5.73 8.73
C ALA A 8 33.97 5.60 9.56
N VAL A 9 34.05 5.49 10.88
CA VAL A 9 32.90 5.36 11.77
C VAL A 9 31.97 6.60 11.73
N PHE A 10 32.56 7.80 11.63
CA PHE A 10 31.76 9.03 11.58
C PHE A 10 31.35 9.46 10.15
N ALA A 11 32.19 9.19 9.15
CA ALA A 11 31.88 9.55 7.77
C ALA A 11 30.82 8.65 7.13
N THR A 12 30.81 7.35 7.45
CA THR A 12 29.84 6.41 6.85
C THR A 12 28.38 6.78 7.14
N PRO A 13 27.95 7.05 8.39
CA PRO A 13 26.57 7.44 8.65
C PRO A 13 26.21 8.80 8.02
N LEU A 14 27.15 9.75 8.00
CA LEU A 14 26.94 11.04 7.34
C LEU A 14 26.71 10.88 5.83
N VAL A 15 27.54 10.09 5.17
CA VAL A 15 27.38 9.78 3.73
C VAL A 15 26.07 9.06 3.48
N ALA A 16 25.67 8.13 4.33
CA ALA A 16 24.39 7.43 4.22
C ALA A 16 23.20 8.38 4.36
N VAL A 17 23.24 9.32 5.30
CA VAL A 17 22.21 10.34 5.47
C VAL A 17 22.17 11.27 4.26
N LEU A 18 23.30 11.74 3.76
CA LEU A 18 23.37 12.61 2.58
C LEU A 18 22.83 11.88 1.34
N PHE A 19 23.17 10.63 1.16
CA PHE A 19 22.66 9.80 0.07
C PHE A 19 21.13 9.62 0.19
N TYR A 20 20.63 9.35 1.39
CA TYR A 20 19.21 9.25 1.66
C TYR A 20 18.44 10.54 1.31
N VAL A 21 18.96 11.68 1.78
CA VAL A 21 18.38 13.00 1.49
C VAL A 21 18.40 13.27 -0.01
N ALA A 22 19.55 13.03 -0.66
CA ALA A 22 19.69 13.24 -2.10
C ALA A 22 18.73 12.33 -2.90
N ALA A 23 18.62 11.05 -2.53
CA ALA A 23 17.70 10.12 -3.17
C ALA A 23 16.23 10.57 -3.00
N THR A 24 15.86 11.05 -1.83
CA THR A 24 14.53 11.57 -1.55
C THR A 24 14.23 12.84 -2.36
N VAL A 25 15.15 13.80 -2.37
CA VAL A 25 15.01 15.06 -3.11
C VAL A 25 14.95 14.82 -4.62
N LEU A 26 15.72 13.86 -5.12
CA LEU A 26 15.72 13.52 -6.57
C LEU A 26 14.43 12.83 -7.00
N VAL A 27 13.83 12.02 -6.12
CA VAL A 27 12.61 11.26 -6.44
C VAL A 27 11.35 12.10 -6.29
N LEU A 28 11.29 13.04 -5.36
CA LEU A 28 10.15 13.93 -5.14
C LEU A 28 9.61 14.62 -6.41
N PRO A 29 10.45 15.27 -7.24
CA PRO A 29 9.98 15.92 -8.46
C PRO A 29 9.51 14.94 -9.54
N LEU A 30 10.04 13.71 -9.53
CA LEU A 30 9.71 12.68 -10.52
C LEU A 30 8.39 11.98 -10.23
N THR A 31 7.97 11.96 -8.98
CA THR A 31 6.76 11.22 -8.55
C THR A 31 5.60 12.12 -8.18
N GLY A 32 5.85 13.44 -7.99
CA GLY A 32 4.84 14.37 -7.46
C GLY A 32 4.43 14.05 -6.02
N GLU A 33 5.18 13.18 -5.35
CA GLU A 33 4.84 12.67 -4.04
C GLU A 33 5.72 13.25 -2.95
N SER A 34 5.10 13.69 -1.88
CA SER A 34 5.80 14.11 -0.69
C SER A 34 5.84 12.98 0.35
N ILE A 35 7.02 12.82 0.91
CA ILE A 35 7.30 12.25 2.24
C ILE A 35 6.68 10.87 2.53
N PHE A 36 7.55 9.93 2.86
CA PHE A 36 7.25 8.59 3.37
C PHE A 36 6.03 8.55 4.28
N ARG A 37 5.03 7.79 3.87
CA ARG A 37 3.89 7.44 4.70
C ARG A 37 3.95 5.94 4.95
N PHE A 38 4.23 5.58 6.19
CA PHE A 38 4.16 4.18 6.59
C PHE A 38 2.79 3.91 7.21
N THR A 39 2.18 2.81 6.81
CA THR A 39 1.05 2.26 7.55
C THR A 39 1.50 1.93 8.97
N ASP A 40 0.73 2.34 9.96
CA ASP A 40 1.05 1.98 11.34
C ASP A 40 1.07 0.46 11.51
N ARG A 41 2.09 -0.06 12.19
CA ARG A 41 2.25 -1.50 12.38
C ARG A 41 1.07 -2.12 13.11
N LEU A 42 0.45 -1.38 14.01
CA LEU A 42 -0.70 -1.83 14.77
C LEU A 42 -1.95 -2.01 13.90
N LEU A 43 -2.07 -1.23 12.83
CA LEU A 43 -3.22 -1.28 11.92
C LEU A 43 -3.03 -2.24 10.73
N VAL A 44 -1.83 -2.76 10.48
CA VAL A 44 -1.55 -3.62 9.32
C VAL A 44 -2.48 -4.82 9.26
N GLU A 45 -2.58 -5.56 10.35
CA GLU A 45 -3.40 -6.78 10.39
C GLU A 45 -4.89 -6.47 10.36
N GLU A 46 -5.32 -5.39 11.01
CA GLU A 46 -6.71 -4.93 11.01
C GLU A 46 -7.14 -4.50 9.59
N ILE A 47 -6.30 -3.72 8.90
CA ILE A 47 -6.57 -3.30 7.50
C ILE A 47 -6.67 -4.52 6.58
N LEU A 48 -5.75 -5.47 6.69
CA LEU A 48 -5.78 -6.68 5.87
C LEU A 48 -7.00 -7.58 6.18
N ALA A 49 -7.50 -7.55 7.41
CA ALA A 49 -8.68 -8.31 7.81
C ALA A 49 -9.99 -7.75 7.24
N LEU A 50 -10.01 -6.51 6.74
CA LEU A 50 -11.19 -5.92 6.12
C LEU A 50 -11.58 -6.59 4.78
N VAL A 51 -10.65 -7.34 4.18
CA VAL A 51 -10.86 -7.96 2.87
C VAL A 51 -10.59 -9.45 2.96
N PRO A 52 -11.56 -10.29 2.56
CA PRO A 52 -11.37 -11.73 2.51
C PRO A 52 -10.38 -12.07 1.38
N MET A 53 -9.17 -12.46 1.75
CA MET A 53 -8.14 -12.92 0.82
C MET A 53 -7.96 -14.43 0.90
N ARG A 54 -7.64 -15.05 -0.24
CA ARG A 54 -7.42 -16.50 -0.36
C ARG A 54 -6.01 -16.79 -0.87
N PRO A 55 -5.43 -17.95 -0.52
CA PRO A 55 -4.15 -18.37 -1.07
C PRO A 55 -4.14 -18.32 -2.60
N GLY A 56 -3.04 -17.84 -3.17
CA GLY A 56 -2.87 -17.71 -4.62
C GLY A 56 -3.39 -16.42 -5.24
N GLN A 57 -4.25 -15.66 -4.57
CA GLN A 57 -4.64 -14.32 -5.04
C GLN A 57 -3.44 -13.37 -5.09
N ARG A 58 -3.53 -12.36 -5.95
CA ARG A 58 -2.48 -11.36 -6.14
C ARG A 58 -2.79 -10.10 -5.36
N PHE A 59 -1.95 -9.84 -4.37
CA PHE A 59 -2.00 -8.64 -3.54
C PHE A 59 -0.89 -7.67 -3.95
N TYR A 60 -1.26 -6.45 -4.32
CA TYR A 60 -0.32 -5.41 -4.73
C TYR A 60 -0.33 -4.24 -3.76
N ASP A 61 0.88 -3.74 -3.41
CA ASP A 61 1.08 -2.57 -2.55
C ASP A 61 1.76 -1.47 -3.36
N LEU A 62 1.05 -0.37 -3.59
CA LEU A 62 1.50 0.75 -4.41
C LEU A 62 2.21 1.79 -3.53
N GLY A 63 3.56 1.80 -3.59
CA GLY A 63 4.41 2.56 -2.67
C GLY A 63 4.60 1.80 -1.37
N CYS A 64 5.19 0.60 -1.47
CA CYS A 64 5.17 -0.36 -0.36
C CYS A 64 6.11 -0.02 0.81
N GLY A 65 6.90 1.05 0.71
CA GLY A 65 7.79 1.51 1.78
C GLY A 65 8.73 0.40 2.26
N ASP A 66 8.58 -0.04 3.49
CA ASP A 66 9.39 -1.12 4.09
C ASP A 66 8.86 -2.54 3.83
N GLY A 67 7.80 -2.69 3.06
CA GLY A 67 7.22 -3.97 2.68
C GLY A 67 6.38 -4.66 3.76
N ARG A 68 6.05 -3.99 4.88
CA ARG A 68 5.31 -4.59 5.99
C ARG A 68 3.95 -5.15 5.60
N MET A 69 3.20 -4.46 4.73
CA MET A 69 1.92 -4.93 4.23
C MET A 69 2.07 -6.20 3.38
N LEU A 70 3.10 -6.27 2.54
CA LEU A 70 3.41 -7.44 1.71
C LEU A 70 3.73 -8.67 2.56
N ILE A 71 4.57 -8.48 3.58
CA ILE A 71 4.99 -9.54 4.50
C ILE A 71 3.77 -10.07 5.27
N ALA A 72 2.96 -9.17 5.81
CA ALA A 72 1.77 -9.55 6.58
C ALA A 72 0.73 -10.26 5.70
N ALA A 73 0.42 -9.72 4.52
CA ALA A 73 -0.53 -10.32 3.58
C ALA A 73 -0.07 -11.72 3.15
N ARG A 74 1.19 -11.87 2.78
CA ARG A 74 1.77 -13.16 2.38
C ARG A 74 1.71 -14.20 3.49
N ARG A 75 2.11 -13.81 4.71
CA ARG A 75 2.13 -14.72 5.87
C ARG A 75 0.74 -15.17 6.30
N LYS A 76 -0.20 -14.24 6.37
CA LYS A 76 -1.53 -14.49 6.93
C LYS A 76 -2.46 -15.17 5.95
N TYR A 77 -2.39 -14.81 4.67
CA TYR A 77 -3.37 -15.25 3.66
C TYR A 77 -2.78 -16.13 2.54
N GLY A 78 -1.47 -16.31 2.48
CA GLY A 78 -0.84 -17.12 1.43
C GLY A 78 -0.95 -16.51 0.02
N VAL A 79 -1.21 -15.20 -0.07
CA VAL A 79 -1.34 -14.48 -1.35
C VAL A 79 0.02 -14.33 -2.05
N THR A 80 0.02 -14.13 -3.37
CA THR A 80 1.19 -13.67 -4.10
C THR A 80 1.30 -12.16 -3.90
N ALA A 81 2.18 -11.73 -2.98
CA ALA A 81 2.33 -10.33 -2.60
C ALA A 81 3.44 -9.65 -3.39
N ARG A 82 3.13 -8.53 -4.06
CA ARG A 82 4.08 -7.72 -4.82
C ARG A 82 3.93 -6.25 -4.49
N GLY A 83 5.05 -5.56 -4.22
CA GLY A 83 5.09 -4.12 -3.97
C GLY A 83 5.88 -3.36 -5.03
N TYR A 84 5.55 -2.09 -5.18
CA TYR A 84 6.27 -1.16 -6.02
C TYR A 84 6.78 -0.01 -5.17
N GLU A 85 8.06 0.33 -5.32
CA GLU A 85 8.70 1.40 -4.58
C GLU A 85 9.69 2.13 -5.50
N VAL A 86 9.71 3.48 -5.44
CA VAL A 86 10.59 4.31 -6.27
C VAL A 86 11.71 4.96 -5.48
N ASN A 87 11.57 5.05 -4.16
CA ASN A 87 12.67 5.53 -3.34
C ASN A 87 13.71 4.42 -3.16
N PRO A 88 14.97 4.64 -3.56
CA PRO A 88 15.99 3.59 -3.56
C PRO A 88 16.31 3.08 -2.15
N CYS A 89 16.27 3.95 -1.14
CA CYS A 89 16.53 3.55 0.26
C CYS A 89 15.39 2.71 0.83
N ALA A 90 14.14 3.11 0.57
CA ALA A 90 12.97 2.35 0.98
C ALA A 90 12.91 1.01 0.26
N TYR A 91 13.18 0.99 -1.04
CA TYR A 91 13.27 -0.24 -1.82
C TYR A 91 14.31 -1.21 -1.26
N LEU A 92 15.52 -0.73 -0.99
CA LEU A 92 16.58 -1.57 -0.42
C LEU A 92 16.17 -2.13 0.95
N TYR A 93 15.56 -1.28 1.79
CA TYR A 93 15.07 -1.71 3.09
C TYR A 93 13.94 -2.73 2.98
N ALA A 94 12.96 -2.50 2.09
CA ALA A 94 11.90 -3.46 1.81
C ALA A 94 12.45 -4.79 1.30
N TRP A 95 13.42 -4.75 0.38
CA TRP A 95 14.05 -5.95 -0.17
C TRP A 95 14.72 -6.78 0.92
N LEU A 96 15.52 -6.16 1.81
CA LEU A 96 16.13 -6.83 2.96
C LEU A 96 15.07 -7.39 3.91
N ASN A 97 14.08 -6.59 4.26
CA ASN A 97 13.01 -7.00 5.17
C ASN A 97 12.22 -8.20 4.63
N ILE A 98 11.87 -8.17 3.35
CA ILE A 98 11.19 -9.27 2.66
C ILE A 98 12.10 -10.51 2.58
N ARG A 99 13.38 -10.34 2.32
CA ARG A 99 14.34 -11.45 2.25
C ARG A 99 14.44 -12.22 3.56
N TRP A 100 14.37 -11.50 4.69
CA TRP A 100 14.45 -12.12 6.02
C TRP A 100 13.10 -12.57 6.58
N HIS A 101 12.02 -11.89 6.27
CA HIS A 101 10.73 -12.11 6.91
C HIS A 101 9.57 -12.42 5.94
N GLY A 102 9.74 -12.20 4.66
CA GLY A 102 8.63 -12.08 3.71
C GLY A 102 8.11 -13.38 3.10
N GLY A 103 8.78 -14.52 3.32
CA GLY A 103 8.25 -15.82 2.87
C GLY A 103 7.85 -15.91 1.39
N GLY A 104 8.53 -15.17 0.49
CA GLY A 104 8.25 -15.16 -0.96
C GLY A 104 7.44 -13.97 -1.47
N ALA A 105 7.27 -12.91 -0.67
CA ALA A 105 6.81 -11.62 -1.19
C ALA A 105 7.89 -11.00 -2.10
N GLU A 106 7.48 -10.11 -3.01
CA GLU A 106 8.36 -9.46 -3.99
C GLU A 106 8.24 -7.94 -3.87
N VAL A 107 9.36 -7.21 -3.94
CA VAL A 107 9.38 -5.77 -4.16
C VAL A 107 10.06 -5.43 -5.46
N ARG A 108 9.53 -4.47 -6.22
CA ARG A 108 10.09 -3.98 -7.48
C ARG A 108 10.45 -2.51 -7.37
N PHE A 109 11.68 -2.18 -7.78
CA PHE A 109 12.12 -0.79 -7.94
C PHE A 109 11.49 -0.23 -9.22
N ARG A 110 10.28 0.29 -9.08
CA ARG A 110 9.50 0.76 -10.22
C ARG A 110 8.39 1.71 -9.76
N ASN A 111 8.09 2.71 -10.60
CA ASN A 111 6.90 3.53 -10.42
C ASN A 111 5.65 2.67 -10.70
N PHE A 112 4.75 2.59 -9.73
CA PHE A 112 3.50 1.83 -9.84
C PHE A 112 2.60 2.35 -10.98
N MET A 113 2.71 3.63 -11.36
CA MET A 113 1.98 4.18 -12.51
C MET A 113 2.35 3.51 -13.83
N GLN A 114 3.55 2.93 -13.92
CA GLN A 114 4.04 2.20 -15.09
C GLN A 114 3.93 0.68 -14.96
N ALA A 115 3.46 0.20 -13.80
CA ALA A 115 3.26 -1.22 -13.58
C ALA A 115 1.94 -1.68 -14.19
N ASP A 116 1.88 -2.91 -14.67
CA ASP A 116 0.63 -3.58 -15.04
C ASP A 116 -0.07 -4.08 -13.79
N LEU A 117 -1.32 -3.67 -13.58
CA LEU A 117 -2.17 -4.03 -12.45
C LEU A 117 -3.37 -4.91 -12.88
N SER A 118 -3.44 -5.32 -14.15
CA SER A 118 -4.60 -6.00 -14.72
C SER A 118 -4.92 -7.35 -14.08
N ASP A 119 -3.93 -7.99 -13.49
CA ASP A 119 -4.06 -9.28 -12.84
C ASP A 119 -4.26 -9.21 -11.32
N ALA A 120 -4.28 -8.00 -10.73
CA ALA A 120 -4.46 -7.80 -9.31
C ALA A 120 -5.84 -8.28 -8.83
N ASP A 121 -5.88 -8.96 -7.68
CA ASP A 121 -7.11 -9.31 -6.97
C ASP A 121 -7.39 -8.31 -5.84
N VAL A 122 -6.33 -7.88 -5.15
CA VAL A 122 -6.41 -6.87 -4.09
C VAL A 122 -5.27 -5.88 -4.26
N ILE A 123 -5.59 -4.60 -4.19
CA ILE A 123 -4.62 -3.51 -4.21
C ILE A 123 -4.71 -2.73 -2.90
N TYR A 124 -3.57 -2.49 -2.30
CA TYR A 124 -3.44 -1.55 -1.19
C TYR A 124 -2.69 -0.31 -1.66
N CYS A 125 -3.15 0.86 -1.22
CA CYS A 125 -2.45 2.13 -1.46
C CYS A 125 -2.61 3.08 -0.26
N TYR A 126 -1.48 3.68 0.13
CA TYR A 126 -1.44 4.76 1.11
C TYR A 126 -0.62 5.91 0.53
N GLN A 127 -1.27 6.69 -0.35
CA GLN A 127 -0.63 7.74 -1.14
C GLN A 127 -1.14 9.12 -0.74
N ALA A 128 -0.38 10.17 -1.06
CA ALA A 128 -0.86 11.54 -0.92
C ALA A 128 -2.07 11.80 -1.83
N SER A 129 -2.91 12.78 -1.48
CA SER A 129 -4.17 13.04 -2.19
C SER A 129 -3.97 13.28 -3.69
N GLY A 130 -2.89 13.96 -4.10
CA GLY A 130 -2.59 14.19 -5.52
C GLY A 130 -2.29 12.91 -6.30
N ALA A 131 -1.49 12.02 -5.73
CA ALA A 131 -1.12 10.76 -6.37
C ALA A 131 -2.29 9.78 -6.43
N ILE A 132 -3.13 9.74 -5.37
CA ILE A 132 -4.29 8.86 -5.34
C ILE A 132 -5.30 9.21 -6.45
N GLN A 133 -5.44 10.49 -6.82
CA GLN A 133 -6.33 10.90 -7.90
C GLN A 133 -5.83 10.46 -9.29
N GLN A 134 -4.52 10.38 -9.49
CA GLN A 134 -3.94 9.87 -10.74
C GLN A 134 -4.19 8.38 -10.94
N LEU A 135 -4.38 7.62 -9.85
CA LEU A 135 -4.68 6.19 -9.92
C LEU A 135 -6.07 5.90 -10.49
N ARG A 136 -7.04 6.81 -10.38
CA ARG A 136 -8.41 6.59 -10.90
C ARG A 136 -8.42 6.15 -12.36
N ASP A 137 -7.75 6.90 -13.23
CA ASP A 137 -7.77 6.62 -14.66
C ASP A 137 -7.00 5.33 -15.00
N LYS A 138 -5.94 5.05 -14.24
CA LYS A 138 -5.21 3.77 -14.33
C LYS A 138 -6.08 2.60 -13.91
N PHE A 139 -6.78 2.71 -12.79
CA PHE A 139 -7.68 1.67 -12.29
C PHE A 139 -8.84 1.38 -13.25
N ASN A 140 -9.43 2.43 -13.86
CA ASN A 140 -10.47 2.27 -14.86
C ASN A 140 -9.99 1.49 -16.11
N ARG A 141 -8.72 1.65 -16.50
CA ARG A 141 -8.18 0.99 -17.69
C ARG A 141 -7.69 -0.43 -17.43
N GLU A 142 -7.19 -0.71 -16.23
CA GLU A 142 -6.41 -1.92 -16.00
C GLU A 142 -7.09 -2.92 -15.09
N LEU A 143 -7.90 -2.47 -14.11
CA LEU A 143 -8.42 -3.41 -13.14
C LEU A 143 -9.54 -4.29 -13.68
N LYS A 144 -9.42 -5.59 -13.43
CA LYS A 144 -10.45 -6.56 -13.75
C LYS A 144 -11.65 -6.45 -12.79
N PRO A 145 -12.85 -6.86 -13.24
CA PRO A 145 -14.01 -6.98 -12.37
C PRO A 145 -13.72 -7.83 -11.12
N GLY A 146 -14.24 -7.39 -9.98
CA GLY A 146 -14.03 -8.04 -8.69
C GLY A 146 -12.76 -7.64 -7.96
N THR A 147 -11.83 -6.90 -8.58
CA THR A 147 -10.66 -6.36 -7.89
C THR A 147 -11.09 -5.47 -6.74
N ILE A 148 -10.49 -5.67 -5.56
CA ILE A 148 -10.71 -4.84 -4.37
C ILE A 148 -9.56 -3.86 -4.21
N VAL A 149 -9.89 -2.58 -4.01
CA VAL A 149 -8.89 -1.54 -3.72
C VAL A 149 -9.10 -1.03 -2.31
N ILE A 150 -8.05 -1.12 -1.51
CA ILE A 150 -7.96 -0.60 -0.14
C ILE A 150 -7.18 0.70 -0.18
N SER A 151 -7.85 1.83 0.01
CA SER A 151 -7.19 3.13 0.11
C SER A 151 -7.16 3.61 1.55
N ASN A 152 -5.95 3.83 2.06
CA ASN A 152 -5.75 4.28 3.42
C ASN A 152 -5.78 5.82 3.46
N THR A 153 -6.62 6.39 4.32
CA THR A 153 -6.76 7.82 4.65
C THR A 153 -7.41 8.68 3.58
N TYR A 154 -7.21 8.42 2.28
CA TYR A 154 -7.71 9.28 1.20
C TYR A 154 -8.69 8.55 0.29
N THR A 155 -9.74 9.26 -0.14
CA THR A 155 -10.69 8.79 -1.15
C THR A 155 -10.12 8.94 -2.56
N ILE A 156 -10.57 8.09 -3.47
CA ILE A 156 -10.37 8.25 -4.92
C ILE A 156 -11.61 8.98 -5.45
N GLU A 157 -11.47 10.29 -5.65
CA GLU A 157 -12.59 11.14 -6.04
C GLU A 157 -13.18 10.73 -7.40
N ARG A 158 -14.52 10.79 -7.51
CA ARG A 158 -15.26 10.53 -8.75
C ARG A 158 -14.90 9.18 -9.39
N TRP A 159 -14.60 8.19 -8.56
CA TRP A 159 -14.38 6.81 -9.04
C TRP A 159 -15.59 5.95 -8.67
N LEU A 160 -15.48 5.12 -7.69
CA LEU A 160 -16.55 4.26 -7.18
C LEU A 160 -16.99 4.77 -5.80
N THR A 161 -18.19 4.38 -5.37
CA THR A 161 -18.61 4.63 -3.99
C THR A 161 -17.92 3.64 -3.05
N PRO A 162 -17.08 4.10 -2.11
CA PRO A 162 -16.41 3.22 -1.18
C PRO A 162 -17.30 2.82 -0.01
N SER A 163 -17.07 1.63 0.52
CA SER A 163 -17.37 1.36 1.93
C SER A 163 -16.28 1.98 2.79
N VAL A 164 -16.66 2.65 3.88
CA VAL A 164 -15.72 3.34 4.78
C VAL A 164 -15.69 2.64 6.11
N VAL A 165 -14.49 2.26 6.54
CA VAL A 165 -14.24 1.67 7.86
C VAL A 165 -13.26 2.57 8.62
N THR A 166 -13.66 3.01 9.81
CA THR A 166 -12.77 3.76 10.70
C THR A 166 -12.10 2.80 11.66
N LEU A 167 -10.78 2.70 11.59
CA LEU A 167 -9.98 1.93 12.53
C LEU A 167 -9.37 2.87 13.56
N THR A 168 -9.48 2.50 14.84
CA THR A 168 -8.89 3.26 15.94
C THR A 168 -8.07 2.33 16.83
N HIS A 169 -6.79 2.66 16.99
CA HIS A 169 -5.88 1.94 17.87
C HIS A 169 -5.11 2.95 18.74
N GLY A 170 -5.49 3.05 19.99
CA GLY A 170 -5.00 4.09 20.90
C GLY A 170 -5.34 5.49 20.38
N ILE A 171 -4.32 6.33 20.15
CA ILE A 171 -4.48 7.68 19.60
C ILE A 171 -4.53 7.74 18.07
N ILE A 172 -4.33 6.59 17.41
CA ILE A 172 -4.25 6.51 15.95
C ILE A 172 -5.64 6.19 15.42
N THR A 173 -6.21 7.09 14.63
CA THR A 173 -7.46 6.87 13.90
C THR A 173 -7.21 7.02 12.40
N ARG A 174 -7.71 6.06 11.60
CA ARG A 174 -7.60 6.05 10.14
C ARG A 174 -8.93 5.65 9.51
N ASN A 175 -9.32 6.38 8.47
CA ASN A 175 -10.41 5.97 7.59
C ASN A 175 -9.82 5.12 6.47
N ILE A 176 -10.37 3.92 6.32
CA ILE A 176 -10.01 2.99 5.26
C ILE A 176 -11.17 2.95 4.28
N TYR A 177 -10.88 3.21 3.01
CA TYR A 177 -11.85 3.24 1.92
C TYR A 177 -11.70 1.97 1.09
N LEU A 178 -12.76 1.19 1.03
CA LEU A 178 -12.81 -0.07 0.29
C LEU A 178 -13.64 0.11 -0.97
N TYR A 179 -13.03 -0.15 -2.12
CA TYR A 179 -13.69 -0.12 -3.42
C TYR A 179 -13.68 -1.51 -4.01
N GLN A 180 -14.76 -1.88 -4.70
CA GLN A 180 -14.81 -3.10 -5.50
C GLN A 180 -15.14 -2.74 -6.94
N VAL A 181 -14.31 -3.21 -7.87
CA VAL A 181 -14.53 -3.00 -9.30
C VAL A 181 -15.78 -3.81 -9.71
N PRO A 182 -16.83 -3.18 -10.28
CA PRO A 182 -18.07 -3.86 -10.62
C PRO A 182 -17.85 -4.87 -11.75
N PRO A 183 -18.72 -5.89 -11.86
CA PRO A 183 -18.71 -6.79 -13.01
C PRO A 183 -19.02 -6.02 -14.30
N SER A 184 -18.41 -6.47 -15.41
CA SER A 184 -18.50 -5.80 -16.73
C SER A 184 -19.95 -5.61 -17.27
N ASN A 185 -20.91 -6.34 -16.72
CA ASN A 185 -22.32 -6.30 -17.14
C ASN A 185 -23.18 -5.29 -16.35
N ALA A 186 -22.59 -4.55 -15.39
CA ALA A 186 -23.34 -3.60 -14.54
C ALA A 186 -23.53 -2.19 -15.15
N SER A 187 -23.10 -1.97 -16.41
CA SER A 187 -23.00 -0.63 -17.00
C SER A 187 -24.30 -0.03 -17.54
N SER A 188 -25.49 -0.61 -17.29
CA SER A 188 -26.73 -0.05 -17.87
C SER A 188 -28.00 0.01 -17.01
N SER A 189 -28.00 -0.37 -15.73
CA SER A 189 -29.28 -0.40 -14.99
C SER A 189 -29.24 -0.21 -13.47
N SER A 190 -28.16 0.22 -12.86
CA SER A 190 -28.17 0.47 -11.41
C SER A 190 -28.02 1.94 -11.07
N THR A 191 -29.04 2.49 -10.45
CA THR A 191 -29.04 3.75 -9.70
C THR A 191 -27.91 3.71 -8.66
N PRO A 192 -27.18 4.83 -8.40
CA PRO A 192 -26.13 4.86 -7.39
C PRO A 192 -26.77 4.60 -6.01
N GLY A 193 -26.59 3.43 -5.45
CA GLY A 193 -27.11 3.11 -4.12
C GLY A 193 -27.04 1.66 -3.68
N ASP A 194 -27.01 0.68 -4.57
CA ASP A 194 -27.33 -0.71 -4.19
C ASP A 194 -26.17 -1.72 -4.14
N THR A 195 -24.92 -1.29 -4.30
CA THR A 195 -23.77 -2.20 -4.13
C THR A 195 -22.86 -1.74 -3.00
N ALA A 196 -23.39 -1.63 -1.78
CA ALA A 196 -22.57 -1.58 -0.59
C ALA A 196 -21.87 -2.93 -0.42
N PHE A 197 -20.54 -2.93 -0.34
CA PHE A 197 -19.75 -4.10 0.01
C PHE A 197 -20.22 -4.63 1.36
N GLU A 198 -20.81 -5.81 1.39
CA GLU A 198 -21.24 -6.46 2.62
C GLU A 198 -20.01 -6.95 3.36
N THR A 199 -19.46 -6.10 4.23
CA THR A 199 -18.34 -6.47 5.11
C THR A 199 -18.88 -7.47 6.14
N SER A 200 -18.36 -8.68 6.13
CA SER A 200 -18.58 -9.69 7.19
C SER A 200 -17.86 -9.34 8.51
N VAL A 201 -17.55 -8.07 8.71
CA VAL A 201 -16.90 -7.59 9.93
C VAL A 201 -17.98 -7.29 10.97
N PRO A 202 -17.94 -7.91 12.16
CA PRO A 202 -18.82 -7.57 13.27
C PRO A 202 -18.66 -6.08 13.63
N ARG A 203 -19.78 -5.40 13.79
CA ARG A 203 -19.87 -3.94 14.03
C ARG A 203 -19.33 -3.45 15.37
N GLU A 204 -18.57 -4.21 16.12
CA GLU A 204 -18.00 -3.75 17.40
C GLU A 204 -16.66 -4.43 17.72
N VAL A 205 -15.57 -3.74 17.41
CA VAL A 205 -14.36 -3.90 18.20
C VAL A 205 -14.23 -2.63 19.06
N ARG A 206 -15.05 -2.57 20.13
CA ARG A 206 -14.80 -1.64 21.23
C ARG A 206 -13.61 -2.19 22.00
N GLY A 207 -12.55 -1.39 22.07
CA GLY A 207 -11.39 -1.71 22.87
C GLY A 207 -11.80 -2.00 24.34
N HIS A 208 -11.35 -3.10 24.84
CA HIS A 208 -11.29 -3.33 26.28
C HIS A 208 -10.08 -2.57 26.83
N SER A 209 -10.38 -1.78 27.84
CA SER A 209 -9.48 -1.03 28.73
C SER A 209 -8.35 -1.86 29.32
#